data_91a73b9ea77db18ee29eb453b4ddb695
#
_entry.id   91a73b9ea77db18ee29eb453b4ddb695
#
_cell.length_a   1.000
_cell.length_b   1.000
_cell.length_c   1.000
_cell.angle_alpha   90.00
_cell.angle_beta   90.00
_cell.angle_gamma   90.00
#
_symmetry.space_group_name_H-M   'P 1'
#
loop_
_entity.id
_entity.type
_entity.pdbx_description
1 polymer ?
#
loop_
_entity_poly.entity_id
_entity_poly.type
_entity_poly.pdbx_seq_one_letter_code
_entity_poly.pdbx_strand_id
1 'polypeptide(L)'
;MAEEKNLENRLKEFLKSEECWYLKYWAGGGFTKSGIPDLLICCNGLFIGAEIKAKNGTPSALQIRALLKIRKAGGIGVLVYPEDELTFRSLIVALKRRDGRSAKTLQDKLEDKVEVWRKKYQII
;
A
#
# COMPACT_ATOMS: atom_id res chain seq x y z
N MET A 1 -5.02 -6.38 -15.25
CA MET A 1 -4.29 -5.55 -16.21
C MET A 1 -2.81 -5.81 -16.11
N ALA A 2 -2.13 -5.88 -17.25
CA ALA A 2 -0.69 -6.21 -17.27
C ALA A 2 0.16 -5.21 -16.49
N GLU A 3 -0.14 -3.90 -16.61
CA GLU A 3 0.62 -2.86 -15.92
C GLU A 3 0.56 -3.01 -14.40
N GLU A 4 -0.63 -3.23 -13.86
CA GLU A 4 -0.83 -3.40 -12.42
C GLU A 4 -0.13 -4.68 -11.93
N LYS A 5 -0.28 -5.77 -12.68
CA LYS A 5 0.34 -7.04 -12.34
C LYS A 5 1.86 -6.95 -12.38
N ASN A 6 2.41 -6.25 -13.38
CA ASN A 6 3.84 -6.07 -13.50
C ASN A 6 4.41 -5.25 -12.34
N LEU A 7 3.71 -4.17 -11.96
CA LEU A 7 4.11 -3.36 -10.80
C LEU A 7 4.08 -4.20 -9.52
N GLU A 8 3.00 -4.94 -9.32
CA GLU A 8 2.88 -5.81 -8.14
C GLU A 8 4.02 -6.81 -8.08
N ASN A 9 4.36 -7.44 -9.21
CA ASN A 9 5.44 -8.43 -9.26
C ASN A 9 6.79 -7.79 -8.92
N ARG A 10 7.06 -6.59 -9.44
CA ARG A 10 8.31 -5.89 -9.12
C ARG A 10 8.39 -5.56 -7.62
N LEU A 11 7.27 -5.14 -7.04
CA LEU A 11 7.23 -4.81 -5.61
C LEU A 11 7.42 -6.06 -4.75
N LYS A 12 6.83 -7.19 -5.13
CA LYS A 12 7.01 -8.45 -4.40
C LYS A 12 8.48 -8.88 -4.41
N GLU A 13 9.14 -8.81 -5.57
CA GLU A 13 10.57 -9.14 -5.66
C GLU A 13 11.41 -8.18 -4.80
N PHE A 14 11.09 -6.91 -4.82
CA PHE A 14 11.78 -5.92 -4.00
C PHE A 14 11.60 -6.19 -2.50
N LEU A 15 10.38 -6.46 -2.07
CA LEU A 15 10.10 -6.75 -0.67
C LEU A 15 10.86 -7.98 -0.19
N LYS A 16 10.94 -8.99 -1.05
CA LYS A 16 11.70 -10.20 -0.75
C LYS A 16 13.19 -9.88 -0.59
N SER A 17 13.74 -9.05 -1.49
CA SER A 17 15.15 -8.67 -1.43
C SER A 17 15.48 -7.86 -0.17
N GLU A 18 14.51 -7.10 0.37
CA GLU A 18 14.67 -6.33 1.59
C GLU A 18 14.32 -7.13 2.85
N GLU A 19 14.02 -8.41 2.69
CA GLU A 19 13.67 -9.30 3.79
C GLU A 19 12.42 -8.83 4.56
N CYS A 20 11.45 -8.31 3.85
CA CYS A 20 10.14 -8.02 4.39
C CYS A 20 9.25 -9.23 4.21
N TRP A 21 8.44 -9.53 5.22
CA TRP A 21 7.40 -10.54 5.05
C TRP A 21 6.23 -9.91 4.29
N TYR A 22 5.64 -10.63 3.34
CA TYR A 22 4.45 -10.15 2.67
C TYR A 22 3.53 -11.29 2.28
N LEU A 23 2.26 -10.95 2.10
CA LEU A 23 1.23 -11.85 1.62
C LEU A 23 0.43 -11.15 0.55
N LYS A 24 0.25 -11.79 -0.60
CA LYS A 24 -0.68 -11.32 -1.61
C LYS A 24 -2.08 -11.77 -1.19
N TYR A 25 -3.00 -10.81 -1.05
CA TYR A 25 -4.38 -11.15 -0.72
C TYR A 25 -5.17 -11.36 -2.01
N TRP A 26 -5.77 -12.52 -2.12
CA TRP A 26 -6.58 -12.88 -3.29
C TRP A 26 -8.04 -12.68 -2.97
N ALA A 27 -8.70 -11.72 -3.67
CA ALA A 27 -10.13 -11.46 -3.55
C ALA A 27 -10.86 -12.14 -4.70
N GLY A 28 -11.34 -13.35 -4.49
CA GLY A 28 -12.01 -14.07 -5.58
C GLY A 28 -12.77 -15.29 -5.14
N GLY A 29 -12.57 -15.72 -3.91
CA GLY A 29 -13.33 -16.82 -3.35
C GLY A 29 -14.62 -16.32 -2.71
N GLY A 30 -15.61 -17.18 -2.56
CA GLY A 30 -16.91 -16.80 -2.00
C GLY A 30 -16.87 -16.29 -0.56
N PHE A 31 -15.76 -16.53 0.15
CA PHE A 31 -15.61 -16.14 1.55
C PHE A 31 -14.54 -15.09 1.78
N THR A 32 -13.98 -14.52 0.71
CA THR A 32 -12.96 -13.48 0.86
C THR A 32 -13.61 -12.13 1.15
N LYS A 33 -12.96 -11.34 2.00
CA LYS A 33 -13.45 -10.02 2.35
C LYS A 33 -13.08 -9.02 1.26
N SER A 34 -14.04 -8.19 0.86
CA SER A 34 -13.82 -7.14 -0.15
C SER A 34 -13.04 -5.97 0.42
N GLY A 35 -12.26 -5.32 -0.43
CA GLY A 35 -11.57 -4.09 -0.08
C GLY A 35 -10.22 -4.28 0.60
N ILE A 36 -9.81 -5.50 0.87
CA ILE A 36 -8.50 -5.76 1.48
C ILE A 36 -7.40 -5.36 0.48
N PRO A 37 -6.34 -4.69 0.93
CA PRO A 37 -5.24 -4.32 0.03
C PRO A 37 -4.58 -5.51 -0.63
N ASP A 38 -4.03 -5.30 -1.84
CA ASP A 38 -3.38 -6.35 -2.62
C ASP A 38 -2.23 -7.01 -1.88
N LEU A 39 -1.42 -6.22 -1.19
CA LEU A 39 -0.27 -6.72 -0.44
C LEU A 39 -0.40 -6.34 1.03
N LEU A 40 -0.25 -7.34 1.88
CA LEU A 40 -0.17 -7.15 3.33
C LEU A 40 1.28 -7.42 3.71
N ILE A 41 1.92 -6.45 4.34
CA ILE A 41 3.38 -6.44 4.52
C ILE A 41 3.72 -6.22 5.99
N CYS A 42 4.75 -6.91 6.46
CA CYS A 42 5.37 -6.60 7.73
C CYS A 42 6.83 -6.21 7.48
N CYS A 43 7.18 -5.01 7.89
CA CYS A 43 8.53 -4.47 7.69
C CYS A 43 9.02 -3.91 9.02
N ASN A 44 10.02 -4.55 9.60
CA ASN A 44 10.55 -4.17 10.92
C ASN A 44 9.45 -4.07 12.00
N GLY A 45 8.51 -5.00 11.96
CA GLY A 45 7.42 -5.04 12.92
C GLY A 45 6.26 -4.11 12.61
N LEU A 46 6.34 -3.32 11.55
CA LEU A 46 5.28 -2.39 11.17
C LEU A 46 4.43 -2.99 10.06
N PHE A 47 3.11 -2.93 10.24
CA PHE A 47 2.17 -3.44 9.26
C PHE A 47 1.91 -2.41 8.17
N ILE A 48 1.97 -2.85 6.91
CA ILE A 48 1.69 -2.01 5.75
C ILE A 48 0.67 -2.71 4.87
N GLY A 49 -0.42 -2.02 4.55
CA GLY A 49 -1.36 -2.46 3.53
C GLY A 49 -1.14 -1.63 2.28
N ALA A 50 -0.83 -2.26 1.17
CA ALA A 50 -0.57 -1.57 -0.10
C ALA A 50 -1.55 -2.03 -1.17
N GLU A 51 -2.36 -1.10 -1.66
CA GLU A 51 -3.27 -1.33 -2.77
C GLU A 51 -2.57 -0.88 -4.06
N ILE A 52 -2.38 -1.79 -5.00
CA ILE A 52 -1.64 -1.55 -6.23
C ILE A 52 -2.63 -1.17 -7.33
N LYS A 53 -2.33 -0.10 -8.07
CA LYS A 53 -3.19 0.36 -9.15
C LYS A 53 -2.37 0.58 -10.43
N ALA A 54 -3.00 0.34 -11.57
CA ALA A 54 -2.46 0.76 -12.85
C ALA A 54 -2.64 2.28 -12.98
N LYS A 55 -1.92 2.88 -13.92
CA LYS A 55 -2.08 4.30 -14.22
C LYS A 55 -3.58 4.60 -14.46
N ASN A 56 -4.07 5.65 -13.83
CA ASN A 56 -5.47 6.06 -13.89
C ASN A 56 -6.46 5.05 -13.28
N GLY A 57 -5.97 4.04 -12.56
CA GLY A 57 -6.84 3.11 -11.87
C GLY A 57 -7.59 3.79 -10.73
N THR A 58 -8.83 3.34 -10.50
CA THR A 58 -9.70 3.93 -9.47
C THR A 58 -9.91 2.94 -8.33
N PRO A 59 -9.51 3.31 -7.10
CA PRO A 59 -9.80 2.44 -5.96
C PRO A 59 -11.29 2.51 -5.62
N SER A 60 -11.83 1.43 -5.08
CA SER A 60 -13.20 1.44 -4.59
C SER A 60 -13.27 2.12 -3.22
N ALA A 61 -14.47 2.52 -2.81
CA ALA A 61 -14.67 3.09 -1.48
C ALA A 61 -14.28 2.10 -0.38
N LEU A 62 -14.56 0.80 -0.58
CA LEU A 62 -14.17 -0.23 0.39
C LEU A 62 -12.66 -0.35 0.50
N GLN A 63 -11.93 -0.22 -0.61
CA GLN A 63 -10.47 -0.24 -0.58
C GLN A 63 -9.93 0.96 0.20
N ILE A 64 -10.47 2.14 -0.03
CA ILE A 64 -10.05 3.33 0.72
C ILE A 64 -10.36 3.17 2.21
N ARG A 65 -11.56 2.67 2.55
CA ARG A 65 -11.92 2.44 3.97
C ARG A 65 -10.96 1.49 4.66
N ALA A 66 -10.53 0.44 3.97
CA ALA A 66 -9.58 -0.53 4.53
C ALA A 66 -8.24 0.14 4.84
N LEU A 67 -7.72 0.95 3.91
CA LEU A 67 -6.47 1.68 4.12
C LEU A 67 -6.56 2.64 5.31
N LEU A 68 -7.70 3.34 5.43
CA LEU A 68 -7.91 4.25 6.56
C LEU A 68 -7.99 3.51 7.89
N LYS A 69 -8.61 2.33 7.93
CA LYS A 69 -8.66 1.51 9.14
C LYS A 69 -7.27 1.02 9.54
N ILE A 70 -6.45 0.65 8.58
CA ILE A 70 -5.07 0.24 8.85
C ILE A 70 -4.30 1.41 9.47
N ARG A 71 -4.44 2.62 8.90
CA ARG A 71 -3.79 3.82 9.43
C ARG A 71 -4.26 4.12 10.86
N LYS A 72 -5.56 4.03 11.10
CA LYS A 72 -6.12 4.27 12.43
C LYS A 72 -5.62 3.28 13.47
N ALA A 73 -5.34 2.05 13.04
CA ALA A 73 -4.81 1.00 13.92
C ALA A 73 -3.30 1.11 14.15
N GLY A 74 -2.65 2.12 13.56
CA GLY A 74 -1.22 2.36 13.75
C GLY A 74 -0.33 1.83 12.64
N GLY A 75 -0.90 1.23 11.59
CA GLY A 75 -0.15 0.76 10.45
C GLY A 75 -0.05 1.80 9.34
N ILE A 76 0.49 1.39 8.22
CA ILE A 76 0.61 2.23 7.02
C ILE A 76 -0.34 1.68 5.97
N GLY A 77 -1.26 2.51 5.48
CA GLY A 77 -2.20 2.13 4.43
C GLY A 77 -2.02 3.05 3.24
N VAL A 78 -1.61 2.51 2.10
CA VAL A 78 -1.22 3.33 0.95
C VAL A 78 -1.75 2.79 -0.37
N LEU A 79 -1.90 3.71 -1.33
CA LEU A 79 -2.11 3.38 -2.74
C LEU A 79 -0.76 3.48 -3.42
N VAL A 80 -0.47 2.55 -4.33
CA VAL A 80 0.78 2.58 -5.09
C VAL A 80 0.45 2.48 -6.57
N TYR A 81 0.60 3.60 -7.26
CA TYR A 81 0.51 3.70 -8.71
C TYR A 81 1.91 3.54 -9.31
N PRO A 82 2.04 3.36 -10.64
CA PRO A 82 3.38 3.28 -11.24
C PRO A 82 4.29 4.46 -10.88
N GLU A 83 3.74 5.67 -10.82
CA GLU A 83 4.54 6.84 -10.45
C GLU A 83 4.96 6.87 -8.99
N ASP A 84 4.37 6.02 -8.15
CA ASP A 84 4.69 5.94 -6.72
C ASP A 84 5.68 4.83 -6.39
N GLU A 85 6.11 4.08 -7.39
CA GLU A 85 6.97 2.92 -7.14
C GLU A 85 8.27 3.30 -6.42
N LEU A 86 8.94 4.34 -6.89
CA LEU A 86 10.19 4.77 -6.26
C LEU A 86 9.97 5.26 -4.82
N THR A 87 8.90 6.02 -4.61
CA THR A 87 8.56 6.51 -3.26
C THR A 87 8.28 5.35 -2.32
N PHE A 88 7.55 4.34 -2.78
CA PHE A 88 7.27 3.16 -1.98
C PHE A 88 8.54 2.38 -1.64
N ARG A 89 9.42 2.17 -2.64
CA ARG A 89 10.69 1.49 -2.40
C ARG A 89 11.54 2.25 -1.39
N SER A 90 11.59 3.57 -1.51
CA SER A 90 12.35 4.42 -0.58
C SER A 90 11.78 4.34 0.83
N LEU A 91 10.45 4.26 0.96
CA LEU A 91 9.81 4.08 2.26
C LEU A 91 10.26 2.78 2.92
N ILE A 92 10.24 1.68 2.18
CA ILE A 92 10.68 0.37 2.72
C ILE A 92 12.15 0.45 3.17
N VAL A 93 13.02 1.05 2.35
CA VAL A 93 14.44 1.19 2.70
C VAL A 93 14.59 2.02 3.98
N ALA A 94 13.86 3.14 4.10
CA ALA A 94 13.92 3.99 5.27
C ALA A 94 13.45 3.24 6.53
N LEU A 95 12.38 2.45 6.42
CA LEU A 95 11.89 1.64 7.54
C LEU A 95 12.92 0.58 7.94
N LYS A 96 13.55 -0.08 6.97
CA LYS A 96 14.58 -1.09 7.25
C LYS A 96 15.80 -0.48 7.92
N ARG A 97 16.16 0.75 7.58
CA ARG A 97 17.29 1.49 8.18
C ARG A 97 16.91 2.19 9.47
N ARG A 98 15.66 2.10 9.88
CA ARG A 98 15.11 2.77 11.07
C ARG A 98 15.28 4.29 11.01
N ASP A 99 15.21 4.85 9.79
CA ASP A 99 15.25 6.29 9.56
C ASP A 99 13.81 6.82 9.62
N GLY A 100 13.33 7.06 10.83
CA GLY A 100 11.95 7.46 11.06
C GLY A 100 11.55 8.78 10.41
N ARG A 101 12.49 9.73 10.31
CA ARG A 101 12.21 11.02 9.68
C ARG A 101 11.96 10.86 8.19
N SER A 102 12.86 10.16 7.47
CA SER A 102 12.68 9.91 6.05
C SER A 102 11.45 9.06 5.80
N ALA A 103 11.24 8.03 6.62
CA ALA A 103 10.07 7.17 6.49
C ALA A 103 8.77 7.97 6.61
N LYS A 104 8.68 8.88 7.60
CA LYS A 104 7.47 9.69 7.79
C LYS A 104 7.19 10.58 6.59
N THR A 105 8.21 11.22 6.03
CA THR A 105 8.07 12.08 4.87
C THR A 105 7.55 11.30 3.66
N LEU A 106 8.12 10.11 3.42
CA LEU A 106 7.72 9.27 2.29
C LEU A 106 6.33 8.68 2.50
N GLN A 107 6.01 8.28 3.72
CA GLN A 107 4.69 7.80 4.08
C GLN A 107 3.63 8.87 3.81
N ASP A 108 3.89 10.11 4.22
CA ASP A 108 2.95 11.21 4.03
C ASP A 108 2.65 11.42 2.55
N LYS A 109 3.67 11.35 1.69
CA LYS A 109 3.47 11.49 0.24
C LYS A 109 2.52 10.42 -0.30
N LEU A 110 2.70 9.17 0.11
CA LEU A 110 1.85 8.08 -0.35
C LEU A 110 0.44 8.19 0.24
N GLU A 111 0.34 8.62 1.49
CA GLU A 111 -0.96 8.77 2.14
C GLU A 111 -1.78 9.93 1.59
N ASP A 112 -1.13 10.94 1.00
CA ASP A 112 -1.83 12.05 0.36
C ASP A 112 -2.79 11.56 -0.73
N LYS A 113 -2.41 10.54 -1.49
CA LYS A 113 -3.30 9.97 -2.51
C LYS A 113 -4.52 9.31 -1.89
N VAL A 114 -4.34 8.66 -0.75
CA VAL A 114 -5.47 8.08 -0.03
C VAL A 114 -6.43 9.19 0.41
N GLU A 115 -5.88 10.32 0.89
CA GLU A 115 -6.69 11.46 1.32
C GLU A 115 -7.48 12.09 0.17
N VAL A 116 -6.90 12.15 -1.02
CA VAL A 116 -7.61 12.65 -2.21
C VAL A 116 -8.87 11.81 -2.44
N TRP A 117 -8.75 10.48 -2.42
CA TRP A 117 -9.90 9.60 -2.63
C TRP A 117 -10.86 9.61 -1.45
N ARG A 118 -10.35 9.75 -0.21
CA ARG A 118 -11.21 9.87 0.97
C ARG A 118 -12.16 11.04 0.81
N LYS A 119 -11.62 12.19 0.40
CA LYS A 119 -12.43 13.40 0.20
C LYS A 119 -13.40 13.21 -0.96
N LYS A 120 -12.94 12.63 -2.06
CA LYS A 120 -13.76 12.41 -3.24
C LYS A 120 -14.95 11.49 -2.95
N TYR A 121 -14.76 10.47 -2.12
CA TYR A 121 -15.80 9.55 -1.72
C TYR A 121 -16.57 10.00 -0.47
N GLN A 122 -16.23 11.16 0.08
CA GLN A 122 -16.87 11.70 1.28
C GLN A 122 -16.83 10.72 2.46
N ILE A 123 -15.70 10.05 2.63
CA ILE A 123 -15.49 9.14 3.76
C ILE A 123 -15.01 9.96 4.96
N ILE A 124 -15.68 9.79 6.11
CA ILE A 124 -15.38 10.51 7.34
C ILE A 124 -14.27 9.84 8.13
#